data_a1b09f184bd6029b8d9aadb1ee329b9c
#
_entry.id   a1b09f184bd6029b8d9aadb1ee329b9c
#
_cell.length_a   1.000
_cell.length_b   1.000
_cell.length_c   1.000
_cell.angle_alpha   90.00
_cell.angle_beta   90.00
_cell.angle_gamma   90.00
#
_symmetry.space_group_name_H-M   'P 1'
#
loop_
_entity.id
_entity.type
_entity.pdbx_description
1 polymer ?
#
loop_
_entity_poly.entity_id
_entity_poly.type
_entity_poly.pdbx_seq_one_letter_code
_entity_poly.pdbx_strand_id
1 'polypeptide(L)'
;MKFTTYTTFPEQTSNESLWILVDSEQLQSNLNTYQINNLESILTATQFKANFNEMLPLFGQLSTQPHSQLLGLGKAAELQAAKLAKLAQTIIKSAQNKFKHIAIDIAALPVEYHYLFALSLTQAAYGYDEFKSKKNEFVLQQVDLISSQTSLDENQLALVHAVQSGQSYARDLGNRPGNICFPEYLAEQALALAAEFPDLLKVTVLNEQQMADLGMYAFLAVSKGSERPGRIVTLEYQAQLEQAPVVLVGKGVTFDTGGISLKPGLGMDEMKFDMCGA
;
A
#
# COMPACT_ATOMS: atom_id res chain seq x y z
N MET A 1 7.57 -2.97 -6.23
CA MET A 1 7.56 -4.42 -5.89
C MET A 1 6.67 -5.13 -6.90
N LYS A 2 7.18 -6.18 -7.56
CA LYS A 2 6.42 -6.98 -8.56
C LYS A 2 5.77 -8.17 -7.88
N PHE A 3 4.62 -8.62 -8.43
CA PHE A 3 3.96 -9.87 -8.04
C PHE A 3 3.96 -10.85 -9.19
N THR A 4 4.14 -12.12 -8.86
CA THR A 4 3.87 -13.26 -9.74
C THR A 4 3.00 -14.25 -8.99
N THR A 5 2.11 -14.94 -9.68
CA THR A 5 1.24 -15.95 -9.06
C THR A 5 1.53 -17.33 -9.65
N TYR A 6 1.47 -18.35 -8.80
CA TYR A 6 1.69 -19.74 -9.17
C TYR A 6 0.61 -20.62 -8.54
N THR A 7 0.14 -21.62 -9.28
CA THR A 7 -0.79 -22.64 -8.76
C THR A 7 -0.07 -23.78 -8.05
N THR A 8 1.22 -23.96 -8.34
CA THR A 8 2.09 -24.95 -7.71
C THR A 8 3.44 -24.31 -7.42
N PHE A 9 4.19 -24.86 -6.49
CA PHE A 9 5.55 -24.38 -6.21
C PHE A 9 6.41 -24.56 -7.47
N PRO A 10 7.00 -23.51 -8.06
CA PRO A 10 7.82 -23.64 -9.25
C PRO A 10 9.09 -24.44 -8.94
N GLU A 11 9.46 -25.38 -9.83
CA GLU A 11 10.62 -26.27 -9.65
C GLU A 11 11.96 -25.52 -9.59
N GLN A 12 12.05 -24.38 -10.29
CA GLN A 12 13.20 -23.49 -10.25
C GLN A 12 12.74 -22.10 -9.83
N THR A 13 13.12 -21.68 -8.63
CA THR A 13 12.81 -20.36 -8.11
C THR A 13 14.09 -19.61 -7.78
N SER A 14 14.10 -18.31 -8.03
CA SER A 14 15.09 -17.39 -7.51
C SER A 14 14.72 -16.87 -6.10
N ASN A 15 13.69 -17.46 -5.48
CA ASN A 15 13.23 -17.06 -4.16
C ASN A 15 14.31 -17.32 -3.10
N GLU A 16 14.60 -16.30 -2.32
CA GLU A 16 15.58 -16.34 -1.24
C GLU A 16 14.93 -16.74 0.09
N SER A 17 13.61 -16.62 0.20
CA SER A 17 12.84 -16.98 1.39
C SER A 17 11.42 -17.43 1.05
N LEU A 18 10.90 -18.39 1.81
CA LEU A 18 9.52 -18.88 1.71
C LEU A 18 8.76 -18.59 3.01
N TRP A 19 7.58 -18.01 2.85
CA TRP A 19 6.59 -17.81 3.90
C TRP A 19 5.42 -18.75 3.67
N ILE A 20 5.04 -19.53 4.67
CA ILE A 20 3.90 -20.44 4.61
C ILE A 20 2.86 -19.93 5.59
N LEU A 21 1.71 -19.49 5.07
CA LEU A 21 0.57 -19.12 5.89
C LEU A 21 -0.13 -20.40 6.38
N VAL A 22 -0.47 -20.46 7.66
CA VAL A 22 -0.98 -21.66 8.29
C VAL A 22 -2.24 -21.37 9.11
N ASP A 23 -3.33 -22.11 8.82
CA ASP A 23 -4.55 -22.11 9.61
C ASP A 23 -4.36 -22.94 10.89
N SER A 24 -4.70 -22.38 12.04
CA SER A 24 -4.54 -23.05 13.33
C SER A 24 -5.40 -24.32 13.47
N GLU A 25 -6.54 -24.40 12.79
CA GLU A 25 -7.44 -25.58 12.79
C GLU A 25 -6.96 -26.65 11.78
N GLN A 26 -6.09 -26.28 10.82
CA GLN A 26 -5.58 -27.16 9.76
C GLN A 26 -4.05 -27.26 9.76
N LEU A 27 -3.41 -26.99 10.88
CA LEU A 27 -1.96 -26.93 11.03
C LEU A 27 -1.25 -28.15 10.38
N GLN A 28 -1.65 -29.36 10.74
CA GLN A 28 -1.05 -30.59 10.27
C GLN A 28 -1.27 -30.78 8.76
N SER A 29 -2.50 -30.56 8.27
CA SER A 29 -2.83 -30.71 6.85
C SER A 29 -2.13 -29.69 5.97
N ASN A 30 -2.04 -28.44 6.40
CA ASN A 30 -1.32 -27.39 5.67
C ASN A 30 0.18 -27.72 5.53
N LEU A 31 0.79 -28.31 6.56
CA LEU A 31 2.22 -28.59 6.58
C LEU A 31 2.63 -29.93 5.95
N ASN A 32 1.69 -30.88 5.82
CA ASN A 32 1.96 -32.20 5.21
C ASN A 32 2.38 -32.12 3.72
N THR A 33 2.05 -31.03 3.05
CA THR A 33 2.46 -30.79 1.65
C THR A 33 3.95 -30.45 1.53
N TYR A 34 4.60 -30.08 2.64
CA TYR A 34 6.00 -29.72 2.69
C TYR A 34 6.83 -30.82 3.35
N GLN A 35 7.98 -31.10 2.77
CA GLN A 35 8.96 -32.01 3.35
C GLN A 35 9.80 -31.26 4.41
N ILE A 36 9.18 -30.97 5.56
CA ILE A 36 9.85 -30.30 6.68
C ILE A 36 10.50 -31.36 7.56
N ASN A 37 11.82 -31.28 7.68
CA ASN A 37 12.60 -32.21 8.54
C ASN A 37 12.20 -31.99 10.01
N ASN A 38 11.96 -33.10 10.73
CA ASN A 38 11.66 -33.09 12.17
C ASN A 38 10.45 -32.21 12.58
N LEU A 39 9.46 -32.02 11.70
CA LEU A 39 8.32 -31.12 11.93
C LEU A 39 7.66 -31.33 13.30
N GLU A 40 7.31 -32.55 13.68
CA GLU A 40 6.64 -32.85 14.96
C GLU A 40 7.49 -32.42 16.17
N SER A 41 8.80 -32.71 16.12
CA SER A 41 9.72 -32.29 17.17
C SER A 41 9.85 -30.78 17.29
N ILE A 42 9.85 -30.08 16.15
CA ILE A 42 9.90 -28.62 16.10
C ILE A 42 8.62 -28.03 16.69
N LEU A 43 7.45 -28.49 16.25
CA LEU A 43 6.16 -28.01 16.76
C LEU A 43 6.00 -28.25 18.26
N THR A 44 6.45 -29.41 18.73
CA THR A 44 6.43 -29.77 20.17
C THR A 44 7.37 -28.87 20.98
N ALA A 45 8.61 -28.70 20.52
CA ALA A 45 9.61 -27.91 21.23
C ALA A 45 9.29 -26.41 21.26
N THR A 46 8.72 -25.90 20.18
CA THR A 46 8.37 -24.46 20.06
C THR A 46 6.98 -24.14 20.57
N GLN A 47 6.12 -25.14 20.77
CA GLN A 47 4.70 -25.00 21.11
C GLN A 47 3.93 -24.15 20.09
N PHE A 48 4.40 -24.10 18.82
CA PHE A 48 3.73 -23.35 17.76
C PHE A 48 2.33 -23.92 17.50
N LYS A 49 1.34 -23.04 17.51
CA LYS A 49 -0.08 -23.37 17.32
C LYS A 49 -0.72 -22.66 16.13
N ALA A 50 0.06 -21.93 15.35
CA ALA A 50 -0.42 -21.06 14.29
C ALA A 50 -1.45 -20.03 14.78
N ASN A 51 -1.32 -19.54 16.00
CA ASN A 51 -2.13 -18.43 16.48
C ASN A 51 -1.95 -17.22 15.55
N PHE A 52 -2.91 -16.31 15.55
CA PHE A 52 -2.84 -15.14 14.67
C PHE A 52 -1.52 -14.37 14.82
N ASN A 53 -0.80 -14.23 13.71
CA ASN A 53 0.49 -13.55 13.60
C ASN A 53 1.63 -14.19 14.42
N GLU A 54 1.47 -15.43 14.86
CA GLU A 54 2.53 -16.22 15.46
C GLU A 54 3.51 -16.68 14.36
N MET A 55 4.80 -16.50 14.61
CA MET A 55 5.84 -16.76 13.61
C MET A 55 6.79 -17.83 14.09
N LEU A 56 7.13 -18.79 13.21
CA LEU A 56 8.10 -19.84 13.48
C LEU A 56 9.11 -19.95 12.33
N PRO A 57 10.38 -19.55 12.54
CA PRO A 57 11.45 -19.77 11.57
C PRO A 57 11.81 -21.25 11.42
N LEU A 58 11.99 -21.71 10.17
CA LEU A 58 12.33 -23.09 9.81
C LEU A 58 13.74 -23.15 9.15
N PHE A 59 14.75 -22.59 9.78
CA PHE A 59 16.09 -22.51 9.21
C PHE A 59 16.65 -23.90 8.81
N GLY A 60 16.87 -24.10 7.49
CA GLY A 60 17.44 -25.33 6.95
C GLY A 60 16.57 -26.58 7.09
N GLN A 61 15.32 -26.46 7.53
CA GLN A 61 14.42 -27.60 7.69
C GLN A 61 13.69 -27.98 6.40
N LEU A 62 13.58 -27.05 5.45
CA LEU A 62 13.19 -27.34 4.08
C LEU A 62 14.44 -27.43 3.21
N SER A 63 14.61 -28.56 2.51
CA SER A 63 15.78 -28.78 1.64
C SER A 63 15.83 -27.83 0.44
N THR A 64 14.66 -27.40 -0.05
CA THR A 64 14.51 -26.53 -1.20
C THR A 64 14.57 -25.05 -0.88
N GLN A 65 14.34 -24.65 0.40
CA GLN A 65 14.25 -23.24 0.82
C GLN A 65 14.86 -23.06 2.21
N PRO A 66 16.15 -22.73 2.31
CA PRO A 66 16.87 -22.66 3.60
C PRO A 66 16.33 -21.56 4.53
N HIS A 67 15.74 -20.51 3.98
CA HIS A 67 15.10 -19.43 4.75
C HIS A 67 13.57 -19.54 4.66
N SER A 68 12.99 -20.47 5.41
CA SER A 68 11.54 -20.66 5.44
C SER A 68 10.95 -20.23 6.78
N GLN A 69 9.70 -19.79 6.78
CA GLN A 69 9.00 -19.34 7.99
C GLN A 69 7.52 -19.74 7.93
N LEU A 70 6.99 -20.19 9.06
CA LEU A 70 5.56 -20.35 9.23
C LEU A 70 4.99 -19.05 9.83
N LEU A 71 3.81 -18.65 9.35
CA LEU A 71 3.07 -17.51 9.89
C LEU A 71 1.62 -17.93 10.13
N GLY A 72 1.18 -17.89 11.38
CA GLY A 72 -0.15 -18.28 11.80
C GLY A 72 -1.22 -17.29 11.35
N LEU A 73 -2.28 -17.79 10.76
CA LEU A 73 -3.51 -17.03 10.44
C LEU A 73 -4.45 -16.93 11.65
N GLY A 74 -4.25 -17.75 12.68
CA GLY A 74 -5.30 -18.13 13.60
C GLY A 74 -6.30 -19.03 12.87
N LYS A 75 -7.57 -18.96 13.23
CA LYS A 75 -8.63 -19.66 12.49
C LYS A 75 -8.96 -18.89 11.21
N ALA A 76 -8.77 -19.50 10.06
CA ALA A 76 -9.03 -18.86 8.77
C ALA A 76 -10.49 -18.39 8.64
N ALA A 77 -11.44 -19.15 9.19
CA ALA A 77 -12.86 -18.79 9.21
C ALA A 77 -13.18 -17.51 10.02
N GLU A 78 -12.29 -17.10 10.95
CA GLU A 78 -12.45 -15.89 11.78
C GLU A 78 -11.60 -14.72 11.26
N LEU A 79 -10.98 -14.88 10.09
CA LEU A 79 -10.11 -13.87 9.52
C LEU A 79 -10.94 -12.68 9.02
N GLN A 80 -10.44 -11.48 9.27
CA GLN A 80 -11.04 -10.23 8.82
C GLN A 80 -10.03 -9.42 8.01
N ALA A 81 -10.51 -8.57 7.11
CA ALA A 81 -9.67 -7.73 6.25
C ALA A 81 -8.60 -6.93 7.04
N ALA A 82 -8.96 -6.39 8.21
CA ALA A 82 -8.02 -5.66 9.08
C ALA A 82 -6.83 -6.51 9.55
N LYS A 83 -7.01 -7.82 9.71
CA LYS A 83 -5.96 -8.76 10.11
C LYS A 83 -4.93 -8.98 8.98
N LEU A 84 -5.35 -8.88 7.71
CA LEU A 84 -4.47 -9.05 6.55
C LEU A 84 -3.34 -8.01 6.53
N ALA A 85 -3.65 -6.77 6.85
CA ALA A 85 -2.65 -5.70 6.94
C ALA A 85 -1.56 -6.02 7.97
N LYS A 86 -1.93 -6.64 9.10
CA LYS A 86 -0.96 -7.04 10.14
C LYS A 86 -0.06 -8.16 9.68
N LEU A 87 -0.61 -9.20 9.03
CA LEU A 87 0.18 -10.29 8.45
C LEU A 87 1.16 -9.77 7.40
N ALA A 88 0.65 -8.94 6.47
CA ALA A 88 1.47 -8.30 5.45
C ALA A 88 2.62 -7.45 6.04
N GLN A 89 2.33 -6.66 7.07
CA GLN A 89 3.36 -5.89 7.79
C GLN A 89 4.43 -6.78 8.41
N THR A 90 4.05 -7.91 9.00
CA THR A 90 4.99 -8.85 9.62
C THR A 90 5.94 -9.44 8.57
N ILE A 91 5.40 -9.88 7.43
CA ILE A 91 6.19 -10.42 6.33
C ILE A 91 7.14 -9.36 5.77
N ILE A 92 6.60 -8.21 5.36
CA ILE A 92 7.39 -7.14 4.72
C ILE A 92 8.48 -6.63 5.65
N LYS A 93 8.18 -6.32 6.92
CA LYS A 93 9.19 -5.86 7.88
C LYS A 93 10.32 -6.86 8.12
N SER A 94 10.01 -8.15 8.05
CA SER A 94 11.02 -9.21 8.24
C SER A 94 11.86 -9.44 7.00
N ALA A 95 11.32 -9.20 5.80
CA ALA A 95 11.92 -9.55 4.52
C ALA A 95 12.58 -8.36 3.79
N GLN A 96 12.00 -7.16 3.88
CA GLN A 96 12.28 -6.04 2.97
C GLN A 96 13.74 -5.62 2.84
N ASN A 97 14.54 -5.78 3.89
CA ASN A 97 15.95 -5.37 3.94
C ASN A 97 16.92 -6.55 3.83
N LYS A 98 16.40 -7.77 3.62
CA LYS A 98 17.20 -9.01 3.64
C LYS A 98 17.15 -9.76 2.32
N PHE A 99 15.99 -9.77 1.66
CA PHE A 99 15.73 -10.61 0.50
C PHE A 99 15.25 -9.75 -0.67
N LYS A 100 15.75 -10.04 -1.87
CA LYS A 100 15.28 -9.40 -3.11
C LYS A 100 14.01 -10.05 -3.63
N HIS A 101 13.85 -11.33 -3.39
CA HIS A 101 12.75 -12.13 -3.90
C HIS A 101 12.28 -13.13 -2.84
N ILE A 102 11.00 -13.08 -2.51
CA ILE A 102 10.37 -14.01 -1.56
C ILE A 102 9.17 -14.70 -2.21
N ALA A 103 8.86 -15.89 -1.71
CA ALA A 103 7.61 -16.58 -2.00
C ALA A 103 6.72 -16.60 -0.76
N ILE A 104 5.42 -16.51 -0.96
CA ILE A 104 4.41 -16.63 0.09
C ILE A 104 3.38 -17.66 -0.37
N ASP A 105 3.30 -18.78 0.34
CA ASP A 105 2.20 -19.70 0.16
C ASP A 105 0.97 -19.19 0.91
N ILE A 106 -0.06 -18.91 0.14
CA ILE A 106 -1.34 -18.38 0.59
C ILE A 106 -2.49 -19.40 0.49
N ALA A 107 -2.18 -20.69 0.28
CA ALA A 107 -3.20 -21.72 0.10
C ALA A 107 -4.14 -21.88 1.31
N ALA A 108 -3.66 -21.59 2.53
CA ALA A 108 -4.49 -21.60 3.74
C ALA A 108 -5.33 -20.32 3.90
N LEU A 109 -5.10 -19.29 3.08
CA LEU A 109 -5.88 -18.06 3.10
C LEU A 109 -7.12 -18.23 2.24
N PRO A 110 -8.35 -17.88 2.73
CA PRO A 110 -9.55 -17.89 1.89
C PRO A 110 -9.40 -17.06 0.61
N VAL A 111 -9.90 -17.59 -0.52
CA VAL A 111 -9.69 -17.02 -1.86
C VAL A 111 -10.16 -15.57 -1.98
N GLU A 112 -11.27 -15.23 -1.32
CA GLU A 112 -11.82 -13.88 -1.26
C GLU A 112 -10.86 -12.86 -0.66
N TYR A 113 -9.86 -13.29 0.09
CA TYR A 113 -8.84 -12.43 0.69
C TYR A 113 -7.55 -12.31 -0.12
N HIS A 114 -7.35 -13.11 -1.18
CA HIS A 114 -6.10 -13.09 -1.95
C HIS A 114 -5.78 -11.70 -2.52
N TYR A 115 -6.78 -11.04 -3.14
CA TYR A 115 -6.61 -9.68 -3.67
C TYR A 115 -6.28 -8.66 -2.57
N LEU A 116 -7.05 -8.67 -1.48
CA LEU A 116 -6.82 -7.76 -0.35
C LEU A 116 -5.48 -8.01 0.35
N PHE A 117 -5.02 -9.24 0.38
CA PHE A 117 -3.71 -9.58 0.94
C PHE A 117 -2.58 -9.06 0.06
N ALA A 118 -2.66 -9.26 -1.27
CA ALA A 118 -1.69 -8.68 -2.21
C ALA A 118 -1.62 -7.14 -2.08
N LEU A 119 -2.78 -6.48 -2.00
CA LEU A 119 -2.86 -5.04 -1.75
C LEU A 119 -2.25 -4.66 -0.39
N SER A 120 -2.50 -5.44 0.66
CA SER A 120 -1.93 -5.20 2.00
C SER A 120 -0.41 -5.32 2.02
N LEU A 121 0.17 -6.22 1.23
CA LEU A 121 1.63 -6.34 1.05
C LEU A 121 2.21 -5.07 0.42
N THR A 122 1.56 -4.52 -0.60
CA THR A 122 2.03 -3.26 -1.22
C THR A 122 1.93 -2.08 -0.27
N GLN A 123 0.86 -2.01 0.51
CA GLN A 123 0.68 -0.97 1.53
C GLN A 123 1.72 -1.05 2.65
N ALA A 124 2.06 -2.28 3.07
CA ALA A 124 3.09 -2.52 4.07
C ALA A 124 4.51 -2.18 3.59
N ALA A 125 4.74 -2.28 2.28
CA ALA A 125 6.01 -1.96 1.62
C ALA A 125 6.22 -0.46 1.41
N TYR A 126 5.18 0.37 1.58
CA TYR A 126 5.33 1.81 1.42
C TYR A 126 6.20 2.42 2.51
N GLY A 127 7.15 3.24 2.11
CA GLY A 127 8.00 4.04 2.99
C GLY A 127 8.23 5.43 2.40
N TYR A 128 8.27 6.45 3.25
CA TYR A 128 8.57 7.82 2.85
C TYR A 128 9.87 8.28 3.50
N ASP A 129 10.87 8.59 2.70
CA ASP A 129 12.20 9.01 3.16
C ASP A 129 12.85 10.07 2.24
N GLU A 130 12.00 10.79 1.45
CA GLU A 130 12.45 11.76 0.45
C GLU A 130 13.43 12.79 1.03
N PHE A 131 13.18 13.28 2.24
CA PHE A 131 13.99 14.31 2.90
C PHE A 131 14.97 13.78 3.96
N LYS A 132 15.08 12.43 4.08
CA LYS A 132 16.06 11.86 4.99
C LYS A 132 17.46 11.87 4.37
N SER A 133 18.47 12.28 5.14
CA SER A 133 19.88 12.21 4.72
C SER A 133 20.35 10.75 4.54
N LYS A 134 19.81 9.83 5.35
CA LYS A 134 20.03 8.39 5.22
C LYS A 134 18.71 7.73 4.86
N LYS A 135 18.61 7.26 3.63
CA LYS A 135 17.43 6.54 3.15
C LYS A 135 17.38 5.12 3.72
N ASN A 136 16.18 4.61 3.87
CA ASN A 136 15.99 3.21 4.25
C ASN A 136 16.38 2.31 3.06
N GLU A 137 17.14 1.27 3.33
CA GLU A 137 17.37 0.23 2.34
C GLU A 137 16.09 -0.61 2.20
N PHE A 138 15.52 -0.60 1.01
CA PHE A 138 14.42 -1.48 0.64
C PHE A 138 14.89 -2.38 -0.50
N VAL A 139 15.23 -3.63 -0.16
CA VAL A 139 15.88 -4.57 -1.07
C VAL A 139 14.86 -5.41 -1.84
N LEU A 140 13.68 -5.67 -1.23
CA LEU A 140 12.66 -6.56 -1.78
C LEU A 140 12.06 -6.02 -3.08
N GLN A 141 12.25 -6.76 -4.16
CA GLN A 141 11.82 -6.39 -5.51
C GLN A 141 10.63 -7.20 -6.00
N GLN A 142 10.54 -8.47 -5.59
CA GLN A 142 9.53 -9.40 -6.08
C GLN A 142 8.95 -10.27 -4.97
N VAL A 143 7.66 -10.52 -5.09
CA VAL A 143 6.89 -11.44 -4.24
C VAL A 143 6.12 -12.40 -5.13
N ASP A 144 6.36 -13.69 -4.96
CA ASP A 144 5.57 -14.74 -5.58
C ASP A 144 4.47 -15.20 -4.63
N LEU A 145 3.23 -15.17 -5.08
CA LEU A 145 2.09 -15.69 -4.35
C LEU A 145 1.76 -17.09 -4.89
N ILE A 146 1.75 -18.07 -4.00
CA ILE A 146 1.53 -19.47 -4.36
C ILE A 146 0.22 -19.94 -3.74
N SER A 147 -0.67 -20.51 -4.56
CA SER A 147 -1.92 -21.11 -4.08
C SER A 147 -2.36 -22.19 -5.03
N SER A 148 -2.68 -23.37 -4.50
CA SER A 148 -3.34 -24.45 -5.25
C SER A 148 -4.82 -24.15 -5.59
N GLN A 149 -5.37 -23.12 -4.96
CA GLN A 149 -6.68 -22.56 -5.28
C GLN A 149 -6.56 -21.55 -6.44
N THR A 150 -7.66 -20.93 -6.85
CA THR A 150 -7.63 -19.90 -7.90
C THR A 150 -6.67 -18.79 -7.54
N SER A 151 -5.63 -18.62 -8.34
CA SER A 151 -4.68 -17.51 -8.18
C SER A 151 -5.28 -16.19 -8.69
N LEU A 152 -4.68 -15.06 -8.29
CA LEU A 152 -5.00 -13.77 -8.88
C LEU A 152 -4.68 -13.78 -10.38
N ASP A 153 -5.64 -13.39 -11.20
CA ASP A 153 -5.42 -13.23 -12.63
C ASP A 153 -4.62 -11.94 -12.96
N GLU A 154 -4.23 -11.79 -14.22
CA GLU A 154 -3.46 -10.64 -14.68
C GLU A 154 -4.19 -9.31 -14.47
N ASN A 155 -5.53 -9.28 -14.62
CA ASN A 155 -6.33 -8.07 -14.41
C ASN A 155 -6.35 -7.68 -12.93
N GLN A 156 -6.49 -8.66 -12.04
CA GLN A 156 -6.44 -8.42 -10.60
C GLN A 156 -5.06 -7.94 -10.15
N LEU A 157 -3.98 -8.49 -10.69
CA LEU A 157 -2.63 -8.01 -10.43
C LEU A 157 -2.40 -6.60 -10.98
N ALA A 158 -2.89 -6.30 -12.18
CA ALA A 158 -2.85 -4.96 -12.75
C ALA A 158 -3.61 -3.95 -11.86
N LEU A 159 -4.77 -4.35 -11.33
CA LEU A 159 -5.53 -3.52 -10.40
C LEU A 159 -4.80 -3.31 -9.07
N VAL A 160 -4.14 -4.34 -8.51
CA VAL A 160 -3.28 -4.19 -7.31
C VAL A 160 -2.20 -3.14 -7.56
N HIS A 161 -1.53 -3.19 -8.72
CA HIS A 161 -0.49 -2.22 -9.07
C HIS A 161 -1.04 -0.81 -9.29
N ALA A 162 -2.19 -0.67 -9.94
CA ALA A 162 -2.83 0.63 -10.16
C ALA A 162 -3.23 1.28 -8.82
N VAL A 163 -3.88 0.52 -7.93
CA VAL A 163 -4.25 1.00 -6.59
C VAL A 163 -3.01 1.34 -5.76
N GLN A 164 -1.96 0.51 -5.81
CA GLN A 164 -0.68 0.81 -5.14
C GLN A 164 -0.10 2.13 -5.63
N SER A 165 -0.03 2.35 -6.95
CA SER A 165 0.54 3.56 -7.54
C SER A 165 -0.22 4.80 -7.10
N GLY A 166 -1.56 4.78 -7.20
CA GLY A 166 -2.40 5.90 -6.76
C GLY A 166 -2.28 6.18 -5.26
N GLN A 167 -2.30 5.14 -4.42
CA GLN A 167 -2.13 5.31 -2.97
C GLN A 167 -0.73 5.85 -2.60
N SER A 168 0.33 5.36 -3.25
CA SER A 168 1.69 5.85 -2.99
C SER A 168 1.82 7.30 -3.40
N TYR A 169 1.30 7.67 -4.57
CA TYR A 169 1.29 9.04 -5.06
C TYR A 169 0.57 9.99 -4.09
N ALA A 170 -0.65 9.64 -3.67
CA ALA A 170 -1.40 10.45 -2.70
C ALA A 170 -0.67 10.58 -1.35
N ARG A 171 -0.06 9.49 -0.86
CA ARG A 171 0.72 9.49 0.39
C ARG A 171 1.99 10.32 0.29
N ASP A 172 2.67 10.29 -0.85
CA ASP A 172 3.86 11.11 -1.09
C ASP A 172 3.51 12.60 -1.08
N LEU A 173 2.41 13.00 -1.74
CA LEU A 173 1.92 14.37 -1.70
C LEU A 173 1.59 14.81 -0.27
N GLY A 174 0.84 13.99 0.49
CA GLY A 174 0.48 14.30 1.88
C GLY A 174 1.68 14.32 2.84
N ASN A 175 2.73 13.54 2.58
CA ASN A 175 3.93 13.53 3.43
C ASN A 175 4.85 14.71 3.19
N ARG A 176 4.78 15.37 2.02
CA ARG A 176 5.60 16.56 1.74
C ARG A 176 5.19 17.74 2.61
N PRO A 177 6.14 18.48 3.18
CA PRO A 177 5.83 19.65 4.01
C PRO A 177 5.25 20.79 3.16
N GLY A 178 4.44 21.68 3.79
CA GLY A 178 3.72 22.75 3.11
C GLY A 178 4.59 23.79 2.39
N ASN A 179 5.88 23.88 2.72
CA ASN A 179 6.84 24.73 1.99
C ASN A 179 7.28 24.12 0.65
N ILE A 180 6.95 22.85 0.39
CA ILE A 180 7.19 22.13 -0.88
C ILE A 180 5.87 21.82 -1.56
N CYS A 181 4.96 21.17 -0.83
CA CYS A 181 3.61 20.86 -1.32
C CYS A 181 2.67 22.04 -1.02
N PHE A 182 2.69 23.06 -1.85
CA PHE A 182 1.80 24.24 -1.81
C PHE A 182 0.85 24.22 -3.03
N PRO A 183 -0.16 25.11 -3.13
CA PRO A 183 -1.21 24.98 -4.15
C PRO A 183 -0.72 24.89 -5.60
N GLU A 184 0.32 25.66 -5.97
CA GLU A 184 0.92 25.58 -7.32
C GLU A 184 1.55 24.23 -7.58
N TYR A 185 2.28 23.67 -6.60
CA TYR A 185 2.89 22.35 -6.73
C TYR A 185 1.84 21.26 -7.00
N LEU A 186 0.69 21.29 -6.28
CA LEU A 186 -0.39 20.34 -6.53
C LEU A 186 -0.98 20.52 -7.94
N ALA A 187 -1.15 21.77 -8.40
CA ALA A 187 -1.59 22.03 -9.76
C ALA A 187 -0.61 21.50 -10.82
N GLU A 188 0.69 21.66 -10.61
CA GLU A 188 1.75 21.11 -11.47
C GLU A 188 1.72 19.59 -11.50
N GLN A 189 1.51 18.94 -10.34
CA GLN A 189 1.39 17.48 -10.27
C GLN A 189 0.15 16.97 -11.04
N ALA A 190 -0.98 17.67 -10.95
CA ALA A 190 -2.17 17.32 -11.71
C ALA A 190 -1.95 17.49 -13.23
N LEU A 191 -1.29 18.56 -13.65
CA LEU A 191 -0.93 18.78 -15.06
C LEU A 191 0.04 17.71 -15.57
N ALA A 192 1.03 17.31 -14.75
CA ALA A 192 1.96 16.25 -15.10
C ALA A 192 1.23 14.90 -15.28
N LEU A 193 0.27 14.59 -14.39
CA LEU A 193 -0.56 13.39 -14.50
C LEU A 193 -1.41 13.42 -15.79
N ALA A 194 -1.99 14.57 -16.16
CA ALA A 194 -2.72 14.69 -17.42
C ALA A 194 -1.83 14.52 -18.66
N ALA A 195 -0.57 14.96 -18.57
CA ALA A 195 0.40 14.73 -19.66
C ALA A 195 0.79 13.25 -19.81
N GLU A 196 0.75 12.48 -18.72
CA GLU A 196 0.97 11.03 -18.76
C GLU A 196 -0.24 10.28 -19.34
N PHE A 197 -1.46 10.79 -19.13
CA PHE A 197 -2.72 10.17 -19.59
C PHE A 197 -3.57 11.11 -20.45
N PRO A 198 -3.05 11.62 -21.59
CA PRO A 198 -3.68 12.71 -22.36
C PRO A 198 -5.05 12.36 -22.95
N ASP A 199 -5.30 11.07 -23.22
CA ASP A 199 -6.56 10.61 -23.79
C ASP A 199 -7.67 10.36 -22.72
N LEU A 200 -7.29 10.29 -21.45
CA LEU A 200 -8.17 9.91 -20.35
C LEU A 200 -8.39 11.04 -19.34
N LEU A 201 -7.43 11.94 -19.18
CA LEU A 201 -7.45 12.92 -18.12
C LEU A 201 -7.27 14.34 -18.66
N LYS A 202 -8.24 15.20 -18.38
CA LYS A 202 -8.17 16.62 -18.63
C LYS A 202 -8.08 17.39 -17.33
N VAL A 203 -7.14 18.34 -17.25
CA VAL A 203 -6.94 19.18 -16.07
C VAL A 203 -7.23 20.63 -16.39
N THR A 204 -8.00 21.29 -15.52
CA THR A 204 -8.24 22.75 -15.54
C THR A 204 -7.78 23.32 -14.21
N VAL A 205 -6.99 24.39 -14.26
CA VAL A 205 -6.50 25.11 -13.07
C VAL A 205 -7.01 26.54 -13.10
N LEU A 206 -7.74 26.95 -12.07
CA LEU A 206 -8.15 28.34 -11.89
C LEU A 206 -7.19 29.04 -10.94
N ASN A 207 -6.73 30.23 -11.34
CA ASN A 207 -6.00 31.15 -10.49
C ASN A 207 -6.97 32.09 -9.71
N GLU A 208 -6.44 32.88 -8.80
CA GLU A 208 -7.25 33.75 -7.93
C GLU A 208 -8.03 34.83 -8.72
N GLN A 209 -7.51 35.37 -9.83
CA GLN A 209 -8.23 36.31 -10.66
C GLN A 209 -9.45 35.66 -11.33
N GLN A 210 -9.25 34.47 -11.90
CA GLN A 210 -10.35 33.72 -12.52
C GLN A 210 -11.43 33.34 -11.49
N MET A 211 -11.01 33.00 -10.27
CA MET A 211 -11.95 32.73 -9.17
C MET A 211 -12.72 33.99 -8.75
N ALA A 212 -12.06 35.16 -8.73
CA ALA A 212 -12.73 36.44 -8.45
C ALA A 212 -13.77 36.78 -9.52
N ASP A 213 -13.44 36.60 -10.79
CA ASP A 213 -14.34 36.83 -11.94
C ASP A 213 -15.58 35.91 -11.88
N LEU A 214 -15.46 34.76 -11.26
CA LEU A 214 -16.56 33.81 -11.00
C LEU A 214 -17.28 34.06 -9.66
N GLY A 215 -16.89 35.08 -8.90
CA GLY A 215 -17.53 35.44 -7.62
C GLY A 215 -17.18 34.49 -6.46
N MET A 216 -16.08 33.74 -6.53
CA MET A 216 -15.69 32.74 -5.53
C MET A 216 -14.99 33.36 -4.31
N TYR A 217 -15.60 34.38 -3.72
CA TYR A 217 -14.99 35.20 -2.66
C TYR A 217 -14.78 34.44 -1.35
N ALA A 218 -15.59 33.44 -1.06
CA ALA A 218 -15.36 32.58 0.14
C ALA A 218 -14.05 31.83 0.06
N PHE A 219 -13.69 31.30 -1.12
CA PHE A 219 -12.38 30.67 -1.34
C PHE A 219 -11.26 31.70 -1.19
N LEU A 220 -11.39 32.85 -1.86
CA LEU A 220 -10.39 33.92 -1.85
C LEU A 220 -10.16 34.50 -0.45
N ALA A 221 -11.17 34.51 0.41
CA ALA A 221 -11.03 34.98 1.79
C ALA A 221 -10.04 34.10 2.59
N VAL A 222 -9.95 32.83 2.27
CA VAL A 222 -8.99 31.90 2.88
C VAL A 222 -7.61 32.06 2.25
N SER A 223 -7.51 32.08 0.92
CA SER A 223 -6.21 32.11 0.23
C SER A 223 -5.44 33.42 0.40
N LYS A 224 -6.13 34.55 0.58
CA LYS A 224 -5.50 35.87 0.80
C LYS A 224 -4.58 35.96 2.01
N GLY A 225 -4.67 35.04 2.96
CA GLY A 225 -3.78 34.97 4.12
C GLY A 225 -2.39 34.40 3.82
N SER A 226 -2.16 33.93 2.59
CA SER A 226 -0.91 33.29 2.19
C SER A 226 -0.17 34.09 1.11
N GLU A 227 1.16 34.06 1.13
CA GLU A 227 1.99 34.53 0.02
C GLU A 227 1.95 33.56 -1.17
N ARG A 228 1.48 32.31 -0.95
CA ARG A 228 1.28 31.31 -2.00
C ARG A 228 -0.14 31.38 -2.52
N PRO A 229 -0.36 31.81 -3.77
CA PRO A 229 -1.71 31.98 -4.32
C PRO A 229 -2.50 30.68 -4.36
N GLY A 230 -3.79 30.76 -4.01
CA GLY A 230 -4.72 29.63 -4.09
C GLY A 230 -4.96 29.14 -5.51
N ARG A 231 -5.31 27.87 -5.63
CA ARG A 231 -5.68 27.22 -6.91
C ARG A 231 -6.93 26.37 -6.72
N ILE A 232 -7.80 26.34 -7.73
CA ILE A 232 -8.80 25.28 -7.89
C ILE A 232 -8.29 24.40 -9.01
N VAL A 233 -8.14 23.11 -8.73
CA VAL A 233 -7.68 22.10 -9.68
C VAL A 233 -8.84 21.16 -9.95
N THR A 234 -9.26 21.07 -11.20
CA THR A 234 -10.29 20.13 -11.64
C THR A 234 -9.66 19.08 -12.52
N LEU A 235 -9.83 17.81 -12.16
CA LEU A 235 -9.42 16.65 -12.95
C LEU A 235 -10.67 15.98 -13.51
N GLU A 236 -10.80 15.90 -14.82
CA GLU A 236 -11.90 15.27 -15.52
C GLU A 236 -11.41 13.94 -16.12
N TYR A 237 -11.88 12.82 -15.55
CA TYR A 237 -11.59 11.49 -16.09
C TYR A 237 -12.66 11.11 -17.13
N GLN A 238 -12.25 10.91 -18.37
CA GLN A 238 -13.11 10.84 -19.55
C GLN A 238 -13.25 9.43 -20.12
N ALA A 239 -13.27 8.39 -19.30
CA ALA A 239 -13.40 7.00 -19.77
C ALA A 239 -14.79 6.67 -20.36
N GLN A 240 -15.85 7.38 -19.94
CA GLN A 240 -17.22 7.13 -20.38
C GLN A 240 -17.98 8.48 -20.53
N LEU A 241 -17.90 9.08 -21.71
CA LEU A 241 -18.44 10.43 -21.97
C LEU A 241 -19.98 10.51 -21.96
N GLU A 242 -20.70 9.40 -22.11
CA GLU A 242 -22.17 9.36 -22.17
C GLU A 242 -22.84 9.32 -20.78
N GLN A 243 -22.07 9.12 -19.72
CA GLN A 243 -22.59 9.06 -18.36
C GLN A 243 -22.48 10.40 -17.66
N ALA A 244 -23.46 10.71 -16.80
CA ALA A 244 -23.36 11.87 -15.92
C ALA A 244 -22.14 11.73 -14.99
N PRO A 245 -21.33 12.80 -14.83
CA PRO A 245 -20.13 12.73 -14.01
C PRO A 245 -20.45 12.57 -12.53
N VAL A 246 -19.66 11.76 -11.83
CA VAL A 246 -19.60 11.76 -10.36
C VAL A 246 -18.55 12.80 -9.97
N VAL A 247 -18.96 13.81 -9.20
CA VAL A 247 -18.08 14.89 -8.76
C VAL A 247 -17.64 14.65 -7.33
N LEU A 248 -16.33 14.56 -7.11
CA LEU A 248 -15.70 14.51 -5.80
C LEU A 248 -15.08 15.88 -5.51
N VAL A 249 -15.39 16.46 -4.36
CA VAL A 249 -14.85 17.76 -3.93
C VAL A 249 -13.98 17.54 -2.69
N GLY A 250 -12.70 17.87 -2.79
CA GLY A 250 -11.73 17.69 -1.73
C GLY A 250 -11.22 19.02 -1.18
N LYS A 251 -11.01 19.08 0.14
CA LYS A 251 -10.30 20.18 0.80
C LYS A 251 -8.81 20.02 0.55
N GLY A 252 -8.19 21.05 -0.05
CA GLY A 252 -6.77 21.08 -0.41
C GLY A 252 -5.96 22.16 0.33
N VAL A 253 -6.25 22.40 1.62
CA VAL A 253 -5.46 23.37 2.42
C VAL A 253 -4.12 22.75 2.75
N THR A 254 -3.06 23.20 2.08
CA THR A 254 -1.72 22.60 2.11
C THR A 254 -1.00 22.73 3.45
N PHE A 255 -1.35 23.72 4.26
CA PHE A 255 -0.92 23.84 5.66
C PHE A 255 -1.88 24.76 6.43
N ASP A 256 -2.66 24.23 7.36
CA ASP A 256 -3.65 24.97 8.13
C ASP A 256 -3.10 25.42 9.49
N THR A 257 -2.64 26.65 9.58
CA THR A 257 -2.20 27.27 10.83
C THR A 257 -3.35 27.73 11.73
N GLY A 258 -4.58 27.73 11.24
CA GLY A 258 -5.76 28.33 11.90
C GLY A 258 -6.00 29.79 11.56
N GLY A 259 -5.09 30.49 10.87
CA GLY A 259 -5.20 31.91 10.50
C GLY A 259 -5.08 32.84 11.74
N ILE A 260 -6.00 33.82 11.86
CA ILE A 260 -6.03 34.76 13.00
C ILE A 260 -6.20 34.02 14.33
N SER A 261 -7.03 32.96 14.36
CA SER A 261 -7.13 32.04 15.49
C SER A 261 -6.07 30.95 15.37
N LEU A 262 -4.81 31.31 15.63
CA LEU A 262 -3.66 30.43 15.46
C LEU A 262 -3.81 29.15 16.30
N LYS A 263 -3.60 28.00 15.68
CA LYS A 263 -3.60 26.70 16.36
C LYS A 263 -2.43 26.59 17.36
N PRO A 264 -2.55 25.79 18.42
CA PRO A 264 -1.43 25.47 19.29
C PRO A 264 -0.25 24.87 18.51
N GLY A 265 1.00 25.17 18.92
CA GLY A 265 2.19 24.65 18.23
C GLY A 265 2.35 23.14 18.32
N LEU A 266 1.83 22.51 19.39
CA LEU A 266 1.87 21.06 19.54
C LEU A 266 0.95 20.40 18.51
N GLY A 267 1.52 19.56 17.63
CA GLY A 267 0.81 18.87 16.55
C GLY A 267 0.48 19.75 15.33
N MET A 268 0.92 21.02 15.30
CA MET A 268 0.68 21.90 14.14
C MET A 268 1.39 21.38 12.87
N ASP A 269 2.51 20.69 13.01
CA ASP A 269 3.24 20.06 11.90
C ASP A 269 2.41 18.99 11.17
N GLU A 270 1.44 18.38 11.84
CA GLU A 270 0.47 17.44 11.21
C GLU A 270 -0.51 18.15 10.29
N MET A 271 -0.63 19.48 10.36
CA MET A 271 -1.52 20.25 9.48
C MET A 271 -1.07 20.27 8.01
N LYS A 272 0.08 19.71 7.68
CA LYS A 272 0.46 19.35 6.31
C LYS A 272 -0.50 18.33 5.67
N PHE A 273 -1.17 17.50 6.50
CA PHE A 273 -2.16 16.51 6.05
C PHE A 273 -3.56 17.11 5.82
N ASP A 274 -3.76 18.40 6.09
CA ASP A 274 -5.06 19.06 5.93
C ASP A 274 -5.50 19.16 4.46
N MET A 275 -4.62 18.86 3.52
CA MET A 275 -4.88 18.77 2.08
C MET A 275 -5.25 17.35 1.61
N CYS A 276 -5.21 16.33 2.46
CA CYS A 276 -5.42 14.94 2.06
C CYS A 276 -6.87 14.60 1.70
N GLY A 277 -7.78 15.56 1.76
CA GLY A 277 -9.13 15.44 1.22
C GLY A 277 -9.27 15.76 -0.26
N ALA A 278 -8.22 16.33 -0.85
CA ALA A 278 -8.19 16.75 -2.25
C ALA A 278 -7.71 15.65 -3.20
#